data_02a09bcaa209adfd7dae3fab3e852a98
#
_entry.id   02a09bcaa209adfd7dae3fab3e852a98
#
_cell.length_a   1.000
_cell.length_b   1.000
_cell.length_c   1.000
_cell.angle_alpha   90.00
_cell.angle_beta   90.00
_cell.angle_gamma   90.00
#
_symmetry.space_group_name_H-M   'P 1'
#
loop_
_entity.id
_entity.type
_entity.pdbx_description
1 polymer ?
#
loop_
_entity_poly.entity_id
_entity_poly.type
_entity_poly.pdbx_seq_one_letter_code
_entity_poly.pdbx_strand_id
1 'polypeptide(L)'
;YHKLKKVLPIIVNKNSWIKPQFVIERVLTKLKENDNLPALLYVFSRKKCNEIAKQISIGLFEEDSKTPAIIRKEAINILRKMPNFKELMILPEYEEIMRLNEKGIAVHHSGISKPFREMQEILFKKGYYKLLVATETMGVGVDMPVRTVIYMSLLKFDGNTFRYVHPHEYAQQAGRAGRRGRDTKGRVI
;
A
#
# COMPACT_ATOMS: atom_id res chain seq x y z
N TYR A 1 -20.94 11.81 -9.28
CA TYR A 1 -21.53 12.58 -8.16
C TYR A 1 -23.01 12.27 -7.99
N HIS A 2 -23.81 12.25 -9.07
CA HIS A 2 -25.27 12.01 -9.01
C HIS A 2 -25.66 10.61 -8.52
N LYS A 3 -24.92 9.57 -8.92
CA LYS A 3 -25.10 8.19 -8.45
C LYS A 3 -24.80 8.04 -6.95
N LEU A 4 -23.77 8.71 -6.45
CA LEU A 4 -23.40 8.73 -5.03
C LEU A 4 -24.48 9.38 -4.15
N LYS A 5 -25.07 10.51 -4.58
CA LYS A 5 -26.19 11.15 -3.84
C LYS A 5 -27.41 10.26 -3.67
N LYS A 6 -27.66 9.34 -4.61
CA LYS A 6 -28.79 8.39 -4.52
C LYS A 6 -28.48 7.19 -3.62
N VAL A 7 -27.23 6.75 -3.56
CA VAL A 7 -26.82 5.53 -2.84
C VAL A 7 -26.48 5.81 -1.37
N LEU A 8 -25.88 6.96 -1.06
CA LEU A 8 -25.49 7.33 0.30
C LEU A 8 -26.65 7.28 1.32
N PRO A 9 -27.86 7.85 1.04
CA PRO A 9 -28.96 7.74 1.96
C PRO A 9 -29.43 6.31 2.21
N ILE A 10 -29.36 5.45 1.20
CA ILE A 10 -29.75 4.04 1.31
C ILE A 10 -28.78 3.28 2.22
N ILE A 11 -27.48 3.55 2.10
CA ILE A 11 -26.45 2.95 2.95
C ILE A 11 -26.60 3.41 4.40
N VAL A 12 -26.79 4.71 4.61
CA VAL A 12 -26.97 5.30 5.94
C VAL A 12 -28.23 4.78 6.63
N ASN A 13 -29.37 4.74 5.92
CA ASN A 13 -30.66 4.29 6.46
C ASN A 13 -30.71 2.78 6.76
N LYS A 14 -29.94 1.96 6.01
CA LYS A 14 -29.89 0.51 6.25
C LYS A 14 -28.93 0.11 7.37
N ASN A 15 -28.24 1.06 7.98
CA ASN A 15 -27.21 0.80 9.01
C ASN A 15 -26.25 -0.35 8.60
N SER A 16 -26.00 -0.50 7.29
CA SER A 16 -25.25 -1.60 6.73
C SER A 16 -23.77 -1.32 6.89
N TRP A 17 -23.15 -1.97 7.87
CA TRP A 17 -21.72 -1.93 8.06
C TRP A 17 -21.04 -2.83 7.03
N ILE A 18 -20.30 -2.23 6.09
CA ILE A 18 -19.50 -2.97 5.10
C ILE A 18 -18.10 -3.14 5.66
N LYS A 19 -17.61 -4.38 5.73
CA LYS A 19 -16.24 -4.65 6.19
C LYS A 19 -15.23 -3.90 5.31
N PRO A 20 -14.30 -3.11 5.89
CA PRO A 20 -13.30 -2.36 5.13
C PRO A 20 -12.50 -3.23 4.16
N GLN A 21 -12.17 -4.46 4.55
CA GLN A 21 -11.53 -5.44 3.70
C GLN A 21 -12.26 -5.66 2.37
N PHE A 22 -13.58 -5.87 2.42
CA PHE A 22 -14.38 -6.09 1.21
C PHE A 22 -14.32 -4.89 0.27
N VAL A 23 -14.39 -3.67 0.83
CA VAL A 23 -14.30 -2.43 0.02
C VAL A 23 -12.94 -2.34 -0.65
N ILE A 24 -11.85 -2.56 0.11
CA ILE A 24 -10.48 -2.50 -0.42
C ILE A 24 -10.28 -3.52 -1.54
N GLU A 25 -10.68 -4.78 -1.33
CA GLU A 25 -10.54 -5.82 -2.34
C GLU A 25 -11.31 -5.50 -3.62
N ARG A 26 -12.53 -4.95 -3.50
CA ARG A 26 -13.30 -4.49 -4.67
C ARG A 26 -12.63 -3.32 -5.40
N VAL A 27 -12.08 -2.36 -4.66
CA VAL A 27 -11.32 -1.25 -5.25
C VAL A 27 -10.08 -1.78 -5.97
N LEU A 28 -9.30 -2.64 -5.33
CA LEU A 28 -8.08 -3.23 -5.92
C LEU A 28 -8.39 -4.06 -7.17
N THR A 29 -9.46 -4.86 -7.15
CA THR A 29 -9.93 -5.61 -8.33
C THR A 29 -10.23 -4.66 -9.48
N LYS A 30 -10.97 -3.58 -9.23
CA LYS A 30 -11.28 -2.58 -10.26
C LYS A 30 -10.04 -1.83 -10.76
N LEU A 31 -9.06 -1.58 -9.89
CA LEU A 31 -7.81 -0.96 -10.30
C LEU A 31 -6.96 -1.92 -11.16
N LYS A 32 -6.94 -3.22 -10.83
CA LYS A 32 -6.27 -4.25 -11.63
C LYS A 32 -6.91 -4.36 -13.01
N GLU A 33 -8.23 -4.53 -13.10
CA GLU A 33 -8.99 -4.64 -14.34
C GLU A 33 -8.79 -3.44 -15.29
N ASN A 34 -8.61 -2.24 -14.74
CA ASN A 34 -8.46 -1.00 -15.52
C ASN A 34 -7.01 -0.54 -15.68
N ASP A 35 -6.03 -1.39 -15.39
CA ASP A 35 -4.59 -1.06 -15.42
C ASP A 35 -4.22 0.22 -14.64
N ASN A 36 -4.80 0.40 -13.45
CA ASN A 36 -4.57 1.56 -12.57
C ASN A 36 -3.67 1.24 -11.36
N LEU A 37 -2.97 0.11 -11.39
CA LEU A 37 -1.89 -0.22 -10.45
C LEU A 37 -0.53 0.25 -11.01
N PRO A 38 0.48 0.51 -10.16
CA PRO A 38 0.47 0.33 -8.72
C PRO A 38 -0.33 1.40 -7.98
N ALA A 39 -0.83 1.03 -6.80
CA ALA A 39 -1.56 1.92 -5.91
C ALA A 39 -0.85 2.09 -4.55
N LEU A 40 -1.05 3.25 -3.92
CA LEU A 40 -0.64 3.55 -2.55
C LEU A 40 -1.89 3.70 -1.69
N LEU A 41 -2.01 2.87 -0.66
CA LEU A 41 -3.09 2.93 0.32
C LEU A 41 -2.58 3.57 1.61
N TYR A 42 -3.06 4.77 1.90
CA TYR A 42 -2.78 5.45 3.17
C TYR A 42 -3.66 4.92 4.30
N VAL A 43 -2.97 4.45 5.36
CA VAL A 43 -3.58 3.95 6.59
C VAL A 43 -2.85 4.59 7.77
N PHE A 44 -3.46 5.54 8.46
CA PHE A 44 -2.81 6.35 9.50
C PHE A 44 -2.62 5.62 10.85
N SER A 45 -2.31 4.32 10.79
CA SER A 45 -2.00 3.48 11.95
C SER A 45 -1.09 2.33 11.52
N ARG A 46 0.08 2.18 12.17
CA ARG A 46 1.03 1.09 11.88
C ARG A 46 0.37 -0.29 12.03
N LYS A 47 -0.36 -0.48 13.14
CA LYS A 47 -1.09 -1.73 13.41
C LYS A 47 -2.08 -2.05 12.30
N LYS A 48 -2.93 -1.07 11.93
CA LYS A 48 -3.91 -1.24 10.86
C LYS A 48 -3.26 -1.45 9.48
N CYS A 49 -2.09 -0.86 9.19
CA CYS A 49 -1.34 -1.16 7.96
C CYS A 49 -1.08 -2.66 7.81
N ASN A 50 -0.52 -3.27 8.86
CA ASN A 50 -0.22 -4.71 8.87
C ASN A 50 -1.49 -5.56 8.80
N GLU A 51 -2.51 -5.21 9.58
CA GLU A 51 -3.79 -5.95 9.61
C GLU A 51 -4.46 -5.94 8.24
N ILE A 52 -4.58 -4.77 7.62
CA ILE A 52 -5.21 -4.61 6.30
C ILE A 52 -4.42 -5.35 5.23
N ALA A 53 -3.09 -5.20 5.20
CA ALA A 53 -2.26 -5.90 4.24
C ALA A 53 -2.40 -7.44 4.34
N LYS A 54 -2.46 -7.97 5.56
CA LYS A 54 -2.65 -9.41 5.82
C LYS A 54 -4.06 -9.90 5.43
N GLN A 55 -5.07 -9.05 5.55
CA GLN A 55 -6.47 -9.37 5.22
C GLN A 55 -6.73 -9.40 3.71
N ILE A 56 -5.92 -8.74 2.88
CA ILE A 56 -6.08 -8.76 1.43
C ILE A 56 -5.78 -10.18 0.92
N SER A 57 -6.83 -10.85 0.42
CA SER A 57 -6.74 -12.23 -0.08
C SER A 57 -6.47 -12.31 -1.57
N ILE A 58 -6.84 -11.28 -2.33
CA ILE A 58 -6.69 -11.27 -3.79
C ILE A 58 -5.22 -11.22 -4.22
N GLY A 59 -4.86 -12.04 -5.21
CA GLY A 59 -3.58 -11.96 -5.89
C GLY A 59 -3.55 -10.76 -6.85
N LEU A 60 -2.51 -9.94 -6.73
CA LEU A 60 -2.36 -8.75 -7.60
C LEU A 60 -1.55 -9.04 -8.86
N PHE A 61 -0.92 -10.20 -8.95
CA PHE A 61 -0.28 -10.70 -10.17
C PHE A 61 -1.23 -11.60 -10.96
N GLU A 62 -0.88 -11.94 -12.19
CA GLU A 62 -1.52 -12.99 -12.95
C GLU A 62 -1.14 -14.38 -12.38
N GLU A 63 -2.00 -15.37 -12.57
CA GLU A 63 -1.85 -16.70 -11.94
C GLU A 63 -0.56 -17.42 -12.34
N ASP A 64 -0.11 -17.25 -13.57
CA ASP A 64 1.11 -17.85 -14.13
C ASP A 64 2.37 -16.98 -13.96
N SER A 65 2.25 -15.86 -13.23
CA SER A 65 3.33 -14.91 -13.07
C SER A 65 4.52 -15.49 -12.31
N LYS A 66 5.71 -15.38 -12.89
CA LYS A 66 6.98 -15.70 -12.22
C LYS A 66 7.46 -14.62 -11.25
N THR A 67 6.76 -13.50 -11.19
CA THR A 67 7.14 -12.32 -10.38
C THR A 67 7.31 -12.66 -8.88
N PRO A 68 6.46 -13.47 -8.23
CA PRO A 68 6.67 -13.85 -6.82
C PRO A 68 8.04 -14.48 -6.55
N ALA A 69 8.46 -15.41 -7.40
CA ALA A 69 9.77 -16.07 -7.27
C ALA A 69 10.93 -15.09 -7.52
N ILE A 70 10.76 -14.17 -8.47
CA ILE A 70 11.74 -13.11 -8.75
C ILE A 70 11.87 -12.18 -7.55
N ILE A 71 10.75 -11.76 -6.93
CA ILE A 71 10.74 -10.94 -5.72
C ILE A 71 11.55 -11.60 -4.60
N ARG A 72 11.31 -12.87 -4.33
CA ARG A 72 12.05 -13.63 -3.29
C ARG A 72 13.55 -13.66 -3.58
N LYS A 73 13.94 -13.96 -4.81
CA LYS A 73 15.35 -13.97 -5.24
C LYS A 73 16.00 -12.60 -5.08
N GLU A 74 15.33 -11.55 -5.53
CA GLU A 74 15.84 -10.18 -5.44
C GLU A 74 15.91 -9.68 -4.00
N ALA A 75 14.92 -10.00 -3.15
CA ALA A 75 14.95 -9.69 -1.73
C ALA A 75 16.19 -10.30 -1.05
N ILE A 76 16.48 -11.58 -1.30
CA ILE A 76 17.66 -12.24 -0.79
C ILE A 76 18.94 -11.55 -1.30
N ASN A 77 19.01 -11.20 -2.59
CA ASN A 77 20.17 -10.53 -3.17
C ASN A 77 20.43 -9.15 -2.54
N ILE A 78 19.36 -8.42 -2.20
CA ILE A 78 19.47 -7.12 -1.54
C ILE A 78 19.97 -7.31 -0.10
N LEU A 79 19.36 -8.22 0.66
CA LEU A 79 19.71 -8.45 2.05
C LEU A 79 21.12 -9.05 2.23
N ARG A 80 21.61 -9.85 1.28
CA ARG A 80 22.99 -10.40 1.29
C ARG A 80 24.07 -9.34 1.33
N LYS A 81 23.78 -8.12 0.92
CA LYS A 81 24.73 -7.00 0.97
C LYS A 81 24.84 -6.39 2.38
N MET A 82 24.01 -6.81 3.30
CA MET A 82 23.99 -6.31 4.67
C MET A 82 24.87 -7.21 5.58
N PRO A 83 25.63 -6.64 6.53
CA PRO A 83 26.55 -7.42 7.37
C PRO A 83 25.87 -8.48 8.21
N ASN A 84 24.63 -8.23 8.64
CA ASN A 84 23.82 -9.13 9.48
C ASN A 84 22.81 -9.98 8.68
N PHE A 85 23.12 -10.29 7.41
CA PHE A 85 22.22 -11.02 6.51
C PHE A 85 21.65 -12.32 7.13
N LYS A 86 22.53 -13.15 7.73
CA LYS A 86 22.11 -14.44 8.32
C LYS A 86 21.07 -14.26 9.43
N GLU A 87 21.26 -13.24 10.26
CA GLU A 87 20.34 -12.90 11.34
C GLU A 87 18.99 -12.41 10.81
N LEU A 88 19.02 -11.56 9.77
CA LEU A 88 17.81 -11.05 9.13
C LEU A 88 16.93 -12.16 8.56
N MET A 89 17.54 -13.18 7.96
CA MET A 89 16.82 -14.28 7.30
C MET A 89 16.04 -15.18 8.26
N ILE A 90 16.44 -15.25 9.54
CA ILE A 90 15.78 -16.08 10.56
C ILE A 90 14.71 -15.32 11.35
N LEU A 91 14.58 -14.00 11.13
CA LEU A 91 13.56 -13.22 11.82
C LEU A 91 12.15 -13.57 11.30
N PRO A 92 11.17 -13.76 12.21
CA PRO A 92 9.78 -13.97 11.80
C PRO A 92 9.24 -12.85 10.91
N GLU A 93 9.72 -11.61 11.11
CA GLU A 93 9.37 -10.44 10.30
C GLU A 93 9.71 -10.64 8.81
N TYR A 94 10.82 -11.34 8.50
CA TYR A 94 11.20 -11.63 7.13
C TYR A 94 10.14 -12.46 6.39
N GLU A 95 9.73 -13.58 6.96
CA GLU A 95 8.71 -14.43 6.32
C GLU A 95 7.33 -13.77 6.24
N GLU A 96 6.95 -12.97 7.25
CA GLU A 96 5.72 -12.19 7.21
C GLU A 96 5.72 -11.18 6.04
N ILE A 97 6.83 -10.46 5.85
CA ILE A 97 7.01 -9.51 4.77
C ILE A 97 7.00 -10.23 3.41
N MET A 98 7.73 -11.36 3.30
CA MET A 98 7.81 -12.09 2.03
C MET A 98 6.46 -12.64 1.57
N ARG A 99 5.62 -13.14 2.49
CA ARG A 99 4.26 -13.58 2.16
C ARG A 99 3.41 -12.48 1.51
N LEU A 100 3.56 -11.24 1.96
CA LEU A 100 2.88 -10.10 1.36
C LEU A 100 3.50 -9.68 0.03
N ASN A 101 4.82 -9.65 0.00
CA ASN A 101 5.58 -9.24 -1.18
C ASN A 101 5.31 -10.16 -2.38
N GLU A 102 5.19 -11.46 -2.15
CA GLU A 102 4.85 -12.46 -3.16
C GLU A 102 3.43 -12.30 -3.71
N LYS A 103 2.53 -11.64 -2.97
CA LYS A 103 1.21 -11.21 -3.47
C LYS A 103 1.25 -9.88 -4.24
N GLY A 104 2.39 -9.21 -4.30
CA GLY A 104 2.54 -7.88 -4.88
C GLY A 104 2.21 -6.74 -3.93
N ILE A 105 2.19 -7.03 -2.61
CA ILE A 105 1.85 -6.08 -1.56
C ILE A 105 3.10 -5.76 -0.75
N ALA A 106 3.43 -4.47 -0.60
CA ALA A 106 4.43 -3.99 0.34
C ALA A 106 3.76 -3.21 1.47
N VAL A 107 4.38 -3.24 2.65
CA VAL A 107 3.94 -2.44 3.81
C VAL A 107 5.09 -1.51 4.21
N HIS A 108 4.80 -0.23 4.42
CA HIS A 108 5.82 0.74 4.75
C HIS A 108 5.39 1.65 5.91
N HIS A 109 6.04 1.48 7.06
CA HIS A 109 5.90 2.36 8.23
C HIS A 109 7.13 2.24 9.14
N SER A 110 7.30 3.18 10.06
CA SER A 110 8.46 3.26 10.95
C SER A 110 8.59 2.09 11.95
N GLY A 111 7.59 1.22 12.08
CA GLY A 111 7.63 0.02 12.91
C GLY A 111 8.29 -1.20 12.23
N ILE A 112 8.54 -1.15 10.92
CA ILE A 112 9.28 -2.18 10.20
C ILE A 112 10.78 -1.88 10.35
N SER A 113 11.59 -2.91 10.57
CA SER A 113 13.04 -2.73 10.71
C SER A 113 13.66 -2.12 9.46
N LYS A 114 14.68 -1.30 9.64
CA LYS A 114 15.30 -0.53 8.56
C LYS A 114 15.74 -1.39 7.37
N PRO A 115 16.41 -2.56 7.55
CA PRO A 115 16.83 -3.40 6.44
C PRO A 115 15.66 -3.84 5.54
N PHE A 116 14.54 -4.22 6.13
CA PHE A 116 13.37 -4.66 5.37
C PHE A 116 12.64 -3.50 4.70
N ARG A 117 12.62 -2.31 5.31
CA ARG A 117 12.10 -1.13 4.63
C ARG A 117 12.92 -0.79 3.39
N GLU A 118 14.24 -0.71 3.51
CA GLU A 118 15.15 -0.44 2.38
C GLU A 118 15.00 -1.49 1.28
N MET A 119 14.90 -2.76 1.64
CA MET A 119 14.63 -3.85 0.70
C MET A 119 13.32 -3.61 -0.07
N GLN A 120 12.23 -3.31 0.64
CA GLN A 120 10.94 -3.05 0.00
C GLN A 120 10.97 -1.79 -0.88
N GLU A 121 11.67 -0.74 -0.50
CA GLU A 121 11.86 0.46 -1.30
C GLU A 121 12.58 0.17 -2.62
N ILE A 122 13.64 -0.63 -2.57
CA ILE A 122 14.39 -1.03 -3.76
C ILE A 122 13.51 -1.89 -4.68
N LEU A 123 12.77 -2.85 -4.13
CA LEU A 123 11.87 -3.71 -4.89
C LEU A 123 10.71 -2.92 -5.52
N PHE A 124 10.21 -1.89 -4.81
CA PHE A 124 9.19 -0.99 -5.34
C PHE A 124 9.74 -0.18 -6.54
N LYS A 125 10.93 0.40 -6.42
CA LYS A 125 11.59 1.13 -7.52
C LYS A 125 11.81 0.25 -8.75
N LYS A 126 12.05 -1.04 -8.56
CA LYS A 126 12.13 -2.03 -9.65
C LYS A 126 10.76 -2.40 -10.25
N GLY A 127 9.65 -1.90 -9.70
CA GLY A 127 8.31 -2.12 -10.22
C GLY A 127 7.66 -3.45 -9.84
N TYR A 128 8.19 -4.15 -8.84
CA TYR A 128 7.67 -5.47 -8.45
C TYR A 128 6.38 -5.41 -7.62
N TYR A 129 6.04 -4.27 -7.03
CA TYR A 129 4.82 -4.19 -6.22
C TYR A 129 3.66 -3.54 -6.98
N LYS A 130 2.48 -4.02 -6.68
CA LYS A 130 1.20 -3.53 -7.21
C LYS A 130 0.44 -2.69 -6.18
N LEU A 131 0.66 -2.95 -4.89
CA LEU A 131 0.08 -2.21 -3.79
C LEU A 131 1.14 -1.90 -2.74
N LEU A 132 1.14 -0.66 -2.27
CA LEU A 132 1.89 -0.22 -1.12
C LEU A 132 0.92 0.25 -0.05
N VAL A 133 0.95 -0.36 1.14
CA VAL A 133 0.16 0.05 2.30
C VAL A 133 1.07 0.82 3.24
N ALA A 134 0.78 2.08 3.50
CA ALA A 134 1.71 2.94 4.23
C ALA A 134 1.03 3.92 5.18
N THR A 135 1.78 4.31 6.22
CA THR A 135 1.48 5.49 7.02
C THR A 135 2.02 6.75 6.32
N GLU A 136 1.69 7.90 6.86
CA GLU A 136 2.15 9.22 6.36
C GLU A 136 3.67 9.41 6.32
N THR A 137 4.43 8.66 7.16
CA THR A 137 5.89 8.79 7.27
C THR A 137 6.67 8.43 6.01
N MET A 138 6.00 7.91 4.99
CA MET A 138 6.56 7.70 3.66
C MET A 138 6.83 8.98 2.87
N GLY A 139 6.59 10.16 3.51
CA GLY A 139 6.63 11.45 2.82
C GLY A 139 8.01 11.99 2.50
N VAL A 140 9.04 11.64 3.26
CA VAL A 140 10.34 12.30 3.17
C VAL A 140 11.37 11.38 2.51
N GLY A 141 11.78 11.69 1.29
CA GLY A 141 12.96 11.12 0.65
C GLY A 141 12.76 9.86 -0.21
N VAL A 142 11.57 9.25 -0.26
CA VAL A 142 11.35 8.09 -1.12
C VAL A 142 10.48 8.48 -2.31
N ASP A 143 11.10 8.53 -3.48
CA ASP A 143 10.38 8.71 -4.75
C ASP A 143 9.74 7.37 -5.15
N MET A 144 8.47 7.19 -4.78
CA MET A 144 7.65 6.03 -5.11
C MET A 144 6.36 6.48 -5.79
N PRO A 145 6.43 6.93 -7.06
CA PRO A 145 5.24 7.38 -7.76
C PRO A 145 4.33 6.20 -8.10
N VAL A 146 3.05 6.38 -7.84
CA VAL A 146 2.00 5.38 -8.09
C VAL A 146 0.97 5.92 -9.08
N ARG A 147 0.21 5.06 -9.72
CA ARG A 147 -0.92 5.51 -10.56
C ARG A 147 -2.09 6.02 -9.73
N THR A 148 -2.35 5.34 -8.61
CA THR A 148 -3.50 5.61 -7.76
C THR A 148 -3.09 5.80 -6.31
N VAL A 149 -3.63 6.82 -5.67
CA VAL A 149 -3.58 7.01 -4.21
C VAL A 149 -4.96 6.73 -3.64
N ILE A 150 -5.02 5.96 -2.56
CA ILE A 150 -6.24 5.57 -1.86
C ILE A 150 -6.12 6.00 -0.40
N TYR A 151 -7.15 6.63 0.14
CA TYR A 151 -7.26 6.93 1.56
C TYR A 151 -8.28 6.01 2.22
N MET A 152 -7.84 5.26 3.24
CA MET A 152 -8.78 4.51 4.10
C MET A 152 -9.69 5.44 4.89
N SER A 153 -9.15 6.57 5.30
CA SER A 153 -9.81 7.62 6.06
C SER A 153 -9.00 8.89 5.91
N LEU A 154 -9.65 10.03 5.94
CA LEU A 154 -8.97 11.33 6.09
C LEU A 154 -8.82 11.75 7.57
N LEU A 155 -9.30 10.92 8.51
CA LEU A 155 -9.17 11.14 9.95
C LEU A 155 -7.93 10.39 10.45
N LYS A 156 -7.03 11.09 11.15
CA LYS A 156 -5.81 10.55 11.73
C LYS A 156 -5.65 10.95 13.20
N PHE A 157 -4.92 10.13 13.96
CA PHE A 157 -4.49 10.47 15.32
C PHE A 157 -3.12 11.18 15.24
N ASP A 158 -3.01 12.37 15.85
CA ASP A 158 -1.79 13.19 15.80
C ASP A 158 -0.87 13.02 17.01
N GLY A 159 -1.22 12.12 17.90
CA GLY A 159 -0.55 11.88 19.18
C GLY A 159 -1.38 12.33 20.39
N ASN A 160 -2.29 13.28 20.20
CA ASN A 160 -3.15 13.82 21.27
C ASN A 160 -4.64 13.60 20.97
N THR A 161 -5.05 13.86 19.73
CA THR A 161 -6.47 13.82 19.33
C THR A 161 -6.62 13.29 17.90
N PHE A 162 -7.86 12.94 17.56
CA PHE A 162 -8.21 12.65 16.16
C PHE A 162 -8.51 13.96 15.43
N ARG A 163 -7.86 14.15 14.29
CA ARG A 163 -8.09 15.29 13.39
C ARG A 163 -8.12 14.86 11.94
N TYR A 164 -8.69 15.68 11.10
CA TYR A 164 -8.57 15.49 9.66
C TYR A 164 -7.16 15.80 9.16
N VAL A 165 -6.78 15.15 8.07
CA VAL A 165 -5.56 15.47 7.30
C VAL A 165 -5.63 16.93 6.88
N HIS A 166 -4.57 17.69 7.13
CA HIS A 166 -4.51 19.10 6.70
C HIS A 166 -4.43 19.22 5.17
N PRO A 167 -4.88 20.33 4.58
CA PRO A 167 -4.84 20.53 3.12
C PRO A 167 -3.46 20.33 2.51
N HIS A 168 -2.40 20.81 3.17
CA HIS A 168 -1.02 20.64 2.69
C HIS A 168 -0.54 19.18 2.77
N GLU A 169 -0.90 18.45 3.86
CA GLU A 169 -0.60 17.02 3.99
C GLU A 169 -1.31 16.23 2.87
N TYR A 170 -2.60 16.53 2.65
CA TYR A 170 -3.37 15.93 1.57
C TYR A 170 -2.76 16.21 0.20
N ALA A 171 -2.41 17.45 -0.10
CA ALA A 171 -1.81 17.84 -1.37
C ALA A 171 -0.48 17.10 -1.62
N GLN A 172 0.38 16.99 -0.59
CA GLN A 172 1.64 16.26 -0.68
C GLN A 172 1.44 14.76 -0.91
N GLN A 173 0.47 14.17 -0.23
CA GLN A 173 0.15 12.74 -0.34
C GLN A 173 -0.56 12.43 -1.67
N ALA A 174 -1.56 13.21 -2.04
CA ALA A 174 -2.30 13.08 -3.29
C ALA A 174 -1.40 13.34 -4.52
N GLY A 175 -0.43 14.24 -4.39
CA GLY A 175 0.56 14.56 -5.43
C GLY A 175 1.48 13.40 -5.82
N ARG A 176 1.41 12.26 -5.12
CA ARG A 176 2.09 11.02 -5.51
C ARG A 176 1.34 10.22 -6.57
N ALA A 177 0.07 10.58 -6.82
CA ALA A 177 -0.74 9.97 -7.86
C ALA A 177 -0.30 10.46 -9.26
N GLY A 178 -0.04 9.51 -10.15
CA GLY A 178 0.44 9.78 -11.51
C GLY A 178 1.97 9.77 -11.59
N ARG A 179 2.50 8.90 -12.46
CA ARG A 179 3.94 8.76 -12.68
C ARG A 179 4.37 9.69 -13.81
N ARG A 180 5.19 10.68 -13.49
CA ARG A 180 5.71 11.66 -14.46
C ARG A 180 6.33 10.93 -15.66
N GLY A 181 5.94 11.34 -16.88
CA GLY A 181 6.43 10.78 -18.14
C GLY A 181 5.90 9.37 -18.49
N ARG A 182 5.01 8.79 -17.64
CA ARG A 182 4.41 7.46 -17.89
C ARG A 182 2.89 7.49 -17.89
N ASP A 183 2.28 8.28 -17.01
CA ASP A 183 0.83 8.34 -16.85
C ASP A 183 0.31 9.72 -17.28
N THR A 184 -0.81 9.73 -17.99
CA THR A 184 -1.48 10.98 -18.41
C THR A 184 -2.31 11.59 -17.27
N LYS A 185 -2.74 10.77 -16.32
CA LYS A 185 -3.56 11.17 -15.15
C LYS A 185 -3.21 10.35 -13.91
N GLY A 186 -3.11 11.02 -12.75
CA GLY A 186 -3.14 10.38 -11.44
C GLY A 186 -4.58 10.24 -10.93
N ARG A 187 -4.84 9.22 -10.10
CA ARG A 187 -6.14 8.98 -9.46
C ARG A 187 -6.01 9.09 -7.95
N VAL A 188 -7.02 9.69 -7.32
CA VAL A 188 -7.15 9.75 -5.86
C VAL A 188 -8.55 9.27 -5.49
N ILE A 189 -8.65 8.33 -4.55
CA ILE A 189 -9.87 7.67 -4.09
C ILE A 189 -10.00 7.82 -2.58
#